data_86b1e5ca374ee1cebf28019224ff045a
#
_entry.id   86b1e5ca374ee1cebf28019224ff045a
#
_cell.length_a   1.000
_cell.length_b   1.000
_cell.length_c   1.000
_cell.angle_alpha   90.00
_cell.angle_beta   90.00
_cell.angle_gamma   90.00
#
_symmetry.space_group_name_H-M   'P 1'
#
loop_
_entity.id
_entity.type
_entity.pdbx_description
1 polymer ?
#
loop_
_entity_poly.entity_id
_entity_poly.type
_entity_poly.pdbx_seq_one_letter_code
_entity_poly.pdbx_strand_id
1 'polypeptide(L)'
;MSESNKKSQIVLTHTSRTGEDYLKSLEFRYNGKYDRGPHFVILKDGKVVELLESSTKTNFFDNEFINNNSVIVCLENLGWLNKDLLAKTYSNWIGNKVENVKEKKWRSKFFWDFYTPEQTESLIELCNKLCKKHNIPKKFIGNNTKITGSENFEGIVSRSNFNEDYTDLSPAFNFVYLLEKFSHE
;
A
#
# COMPACT_ATOMS: atom_id res chain seq x y z
N MET A 1 -20.21 7.20 -22.83
CA MET A 1 -19.22 6.13 -22.64
C MET A 1 -18.07 6.76 -21.91
N SER A 2 -17.85 6.45 -20.63
CA SER A 2 -16.66 6.90 -19.92
C SER A 2 -15.46 6.22 -20.57
N GLU A 3 -14.50 6.99 -21.07
CA GLU A 3 -13.21 6.44 -21.50
C GLU A 3 -12.67 5.61 -20.35
N SER A 4 -12.47 4.31 -20.58
CA SER A 4 -11.81 3.47 -19.60
C SER A 4 -10.36 3.97 -19.49
N ASN A 5 -10.02 4.62 -18.38
CA ASN A 5 -8.67 5.11 -18.15
C ASN A 5 -7.70 3.92 -18.22
N LYS A 6 -6.78 3.97 -19.18
CA LYS A 6 -5.74 2.96 -19.31
C LYS A 6 -4.86 2.99 -18.07
N LYS A 7 -4.93 1.96 -17.22
CA LYS A 7 -4.02 1.81 -16.08
C LYS A 7 -2.66 1.33 -16.57
N SER A 8 -1.60 1.97 -16.09
CA SER A 8 -0.21 1.61 -16.42
C SER A 8 0.60 1.26 -15.17
N GLN A 9 0.04 1.49 -13.97
CA GLN A 9 0.79 1.37 -12.73
C GLN A 9 -0.07 0.75 -11.63
N ILE A 10 0.56 -0.05 -10.75
CA ILE A 10 0.01 -0.50 -9.47
C ILE A 10 0.80 0.20 -8.37
N VAL A 11 0.10 0.93 -7.49
CA VAL A 11 0.72 1.62 -6.35
C VAL A 11 0.41 0.86 -5.08
N LEU A 12 1.46 0.44 -4.38
CA LEU A 12 1.38 -0.23 -3.09
C LEU A 12 1.49 0.80 -1.95
N THR A 13 0.57 0.71 -0.99
CA THR A 13 0.50 1.58 0.19
C THR A 13 0.08 0.77 1.42
N HIS A 14 -0.07 1.41 2.59
CA HIS A 14 -0.60 0.75 3.78
C HIS A 14 -1.65 1.62 4.51
N THR A 15 -2.45 0.99 5.36
CA THR A 15 -3.59 1.63 6.04
C THR A 15 -3.19 2.59 7.16
N SER A 16 -1.99 2.43 7.76
CA SER A 16 -1.52 3.10 8.98
C SER A 16 -2.43 2.87 10.21
N ARG A 17 -3.29 1.85 10.16
CA ARG A 17 -4.23 1.40 11.21
C ARG A 17 -4.67 -0.03 10.95
N THR A 18 -5.49 -0.61 11.84
CA THR A 18 -6.09 -1.92 11.58
C THR A 18 -7.01 -1.87 10.36
N GLY A 19 -7.21 -3.02 9.71
CA GLY A 19 -8.11 -3.10 8.55
C GLY A 19 -9.54 -2.69 8.90
N GLU A 20 -10.03 -3.10 10.07
CA GLU A 20 -11.36 -2.75 10.56
C GLU A 20 -11.51 -1.22 10.75
N ASP A 21 -10.57 -0.58 11.46
CA ASP A 21 -10.59 0.88 11.67
C ASP A 21 -10.47 1.63 10.34
N TYR A 22 -9.67 1.09 9.41
CA TYR A 22 -9.51 1.70 8.09
C TYR A 22 -10.81 1.66 7.30
N LEU A 23 -11.42 0.49 7.16
CA LEU A 23 -12.67 0.32 6.42
C LEU A 23 -13.81 1.15 7.03
N LYS A 24 -13.97 1.10 8.35
CA LYS A 24 -14.93 1.98 9.07
C LYS A 24 -14.66 3.46 8.80
N SER A 25 -13.38 3.87 8.78
CA SER A 25 -13.04 5.27 8.51
C SER A 25 -13.44 5.74 7.12
N LEU A 26 -13.45 4.85 6.12
CA LEU A 26 -13.90 5.18 4.76
C LEU A 26 -15.42 5.39 4.71
N GLU A 27 -16.19 4.60 5.49
CA GLU A 27 -17.64 4.73 5.55
C GLU A 27 -18.10 6.02 6.24
N PHE A 28 -17.42 6.43 7.32
CA PHE A 28 -17.91 7.53 8.17
C PHE A 28 -17.27 8.89 7.89
N ARG A 29 -16.11 8.93 7.22
CA ARG A 29 -15.45 10.20 6.89
C ARG A 29 -16.33 11.06 6.00
N TYR A 30 -16.40 12.36 6.34
CA TYR A 30 -17.21 13.35 5.63
C TYR A 30 -18.68 12.91 5.47
N ASN A 31 -19.25 12.26 6.50
CA ASN A 31 -20.61 11.73 6.47
C ASN A 31 -20.88 10.79 5.29
N GLY A 32 -19.94 9.88 5.02
CA GLY A 32 -20.02 8.92 3.92
C GLY A 32 -19.68 9.49 2.53
N LYS A 33 -19.18 10.73 2.47
CA LYS A 33 -18.76 11.37 1.20
C LYS A 33 -17.25 11.30 0.94
N TYR A 34 -16.53 10.42 1.67
CA TYR A 34 -15.11 10.28 1.49
C TYR A 34 -14.81 9.47 0.22
N ASP A 35 -14.18 10.12 -0.75
CA ASP A 35 -13.89 9.57 -2.09
C ASP A 35 -12.42 9.22 -2.32
N ARG A 36 -11.58 9.30 -1.26
CA ARG A 36 -10.14 9.01 -1.32
C ARG A 36 -9.80 7.58 -0.92
N GLY A 37 -10.58 6.61 -1.39
CA GLY A 37 -10.35 5.19 -1.15
C GLY A 37 -9.35 4.56 -2.15
N PRO A 38 -8.63 3.48 -1.76
CA PRO A 38 -7.90 2.64 -2.69
C PRO A 38 -8.87 1.74 -3.47
N HIS A 39 -8.38 1.06 -4.50
CA HIS A 39 -9.18 0.05 -5.20
C HIS A 39 -9.31 -1.23 -4.36
N PHE A 40 -8.23 -1.63 -3.71
CA PHE A 40 -8.17 -2.85 -2.91
C PHE A 40 -7.53 -2.62 -1.54
N VAL A 41 -8.02 -3.36 -0.55
CA VAL A 41 -7.37 -3.49 0.77
C VAL A 41 -7.07 -4.96 1.00
N ILE A 42 -5.83 -5.30 1.39
CA ILE A 42 -5.43 -6.66 1.78
C ILE A 42 -5.26 -6.68 3.29
N LEU A 43 -6.09 -7.46 3.98
CA LEU A 43 -6.07 -7.61 5.44
C LEU A 43 -4.91 -8.49 5.90
N LYS A 44 -4.60 -8.50 7.20
CA LYS A 44 -3.52 -9.31 7.80
C LYS A 44 -3.67 -10.82 7.53
N ASP A 45 -4.88 -11.31 7.42
CA ASP A 45 -5.20 -12.72 7.09
C ASP A 45 -5.10 -13.06 5.59
N GLY A 46 -4.72 -12.08 4.77
CA GLY A 46 -4.63 -12.21 3.32
C GLY A 46 -5.95 -11.95 2.59
N LYS A 47 -7.06 -11.71 3.29
CA LYS A 47 -8.34 -11.40 2.64
C LYS A 47 -8.24 -10.11 1.81
N VAL A 48 -8.64 -10.20 0.55
CA VAL A 48 -8.69 -9.05 -0.37
C VAL A 48 -10.10 -8.47 -0.36
N VAL A 49 -10.20 -7.18 -0.07
CA VAL A 49 -11.44 -6.40 -0.10
C VAL A 49 -11.36 -5.44 -1.28
N GLU A 50 -12.24 -5.60 -2.25
CA GLU A 50 -12.38 -4.66 -3.37
C GLU A 50 -13.34 -3.54 -2.96
N LEU A 51 -12.89 -2.30 -3.06
CA LEU A 51 -13.67 -1.10 -2.73
C LEU A 51 -14.13 -0.35 -3.99
N LEU A 52 -13.28 -0.37 -5.03
CA LEU A 52 -13.53 0.26 -6.31
C LEU A 52 -13.11 -0.69 -7.44
N GLU A 53 -13.85 -0.70 -8.51
CA GLU A 53 -13.47 -1.41 -9.73
C GLU A 53 -12.14 -0.86 -10.26
N SER A 54 -11.19 -1.74 -10.61
CA SER A 54 -9.80 -1.39 -10.88
C SER A 54 -9.58 -0.47 -12.09
N SER A 55 -10.53 -0.34 -13.00
CA SER A 55 -10.50 0.62 -14.10
C SER A 55 -10.97 2.02 -13.70
N THR A 56 -11.64 2.15 -12.55
CA THR A 56 -12.16 3.43 -12.06
C THR A 56 -11.01 4.37 -11.71
N LYS A 57 -11.19 5.67 -11.92
CA LYS A 57 -10.34 6.68 -11.34
C LYS A 57 -10.55 6.75 -9.84
N THR A 58 -9.48 6.88 -9.06
CA THR A 58 -9.54 7.19 -7.63
C THR A 58 -9.12 8.64 -7.37
N ASN A 59 -9.46 9.19 -6.20
CA ASN A 59 -8.96 10.47 -5.69
C ASN A 59 -7.95 10.27 -4.54
N PHE A 60 -7.26 9.13 -4.50
CA PHE A 60 -6.38 8.74 -3.40
C PHE A 60 -5.20 9.70 -3.18
N PHE A 61 -4.63 10.25 -4.25
CA PHE A 61 -3.54 11.21 -4.23
C PHE A 61 -4.00 12.63 -4.58
N ASP A 62 -3.23 13.62 -4.16
CA ASP A 62 -3.36 15.01 -4.66
C ASP A 62 -2.67 15.19 -6.03
N ASN A 63 -2.59 14.10 -6.82
CA ASN A 63 -1.99 14.05 -8.13
C ASN A 63 -2.95 13.35 -9.10
N GLU A 64 -3.52 14.13 -9.99
CA GLU A 64 -4.52 13.68 -10.97
C GLU A 64 -3.97 12.61 -11.92
N PHE A 65 -2.70 12.74 -12.34
CA PHE A 65 -2.06 11.78 -13.22
C PHE A 65 -1.97 10.39 -12.55
N ILE A 66 -1.50 10.34 -11.29
CA ILE A 66 -1.41 9.08 -10.54
C ILE A 66 -2.80 8.47 -10.34
N ASN A 67 -3.80 9.29 -9.97
CA ASN A 67 -5.17 8.85 -9.76
C ASN A 67 -5.81 8.21 -11.01
N ASN A 68 -5.53 8.77 -12.18
CA ASN A 68 -6.04 8.26 -13.45
C ASN A 68 -5.34 6.97 -13.89
N ASN A 69 -4.02 6.92 -13.76
CA ASN A 69 -3.20 5.88 -14.38
C ASN A 69 -2.86 4.71 -13.45
N SER A 70 -3.24 4.78 -12.16
CA SER A 70 -2.85 3.76 -11.18
C SER A 70 -4.02 2.94 -10.65
N VAL A 71 -3.74 1.69 -10.32
CA VAL A 71 -4.54 0.86 -9.42
C VAL A 71 -3.89 0.92 -8.04
N ILE A 72 -4.64 1.34 -7.02
CA ILE A 72 -4.12 1.50 -5.65
C ILE A 72 -4.45 0.25 -4.84
N VAL A 73 -3.42 -0.39 -4.30
CA VAL A 73 -3.52 -1.56 -3.41
C VAL A 73 -2.97 -1.20 -2.04
N CYS A 74 -3.83 -1.24 -1.03
CA CYS A 74 -3.52 -0.88 0.34
C CYS A 74 -3.39 -2.14 1.20
N LEU A 75 -2.28 -2.34 1.89
CA LEU A 75 -2.09 -3.44 2.83
C LEU A 75 -2.43 -2.98 4.25
N GLU A 76 -3.15 -3.79 5.01
CA GLU A 76 -3.33 -3.56 6.43
C GLU A 76 -1.98 -3.58 7.15
N ASN A 77 -1.59 -2.46 7.74
CA ASN A 77 -0.34 -2.35 8.48
C ASN A 77 -0.38 -1.06 9.30
N LEU A 78 0.09 -1.10 10.54
CA LEU A 78 0.06 0.07 11.42
C LEU A 78 1.10 1.14 11.04
N GLY A 79 2.03 0.81 10.17
CA GLY A 79 3.09 1.71 9.74
C GLY A 79 4.21 1.83 10.78
N TRP A 80 4.68 3.05 11.02
CA TRP A 80 5.67 3.31 12.06
C TRP A 80 5.03 3.36 13.45
N LEU A 81 5.81 2.93 14.45
CA LEU A 81 5.36 2.72 15.82
C LEU A 81 6.23 3.47 16.81
N ASN A 82 5.62 3.91 17.91
CA ASN A 82 6.27 4.42 19.09
C ASN A 82 6.42 3.30 20.12
N LYS A 83 7.57 3.25 20.79
CA LYS A 83 7.81 2.31 21.89
C LYS A 83 7.29 2.89 23.20
N ASP A 84 6.44 2.13 23.89
CA ASP A 84 6.10 2.37 25.28
C ASP A 84 7.17 1.71 26.16
N LEU A 85 8.00 2.52 26.83
CA LEU A 85 9.11 2.04 27.63
C LEU A 85 8.66 1.31 28.90
N LEU A 86 7.46 1.65 29.43
CA LEU A 86 6.92 1.04 30.64
C LEU A 86 6.19 -0.27 30.33
N ALA A 87 5.31 -0.25 29.34
CA ALA A 87 4.49 -1.41 28.97
C ALA A 87 5.23 -2.42 28.06
N LYS A 88 6.41 -2.09 27.54
CA LYS A 88 7.17 -2.90 26.56
C LYS A 88 6.34 -3.25 25.31
N THR A 89 5.41 -2.38 24.95
CA THR A 89 4.57 -2.50 23.76
C THR A 89 4.89 -1.40 22.78
N TYR A 90 4.37 -1.54 21.56
CA TYR A 90 4.54 -0.55 20.50
C TYR A 90 3.15 -0.12 20.01
N SER A 91 2.99 1.16 19.73
CA SER A 91 1.71 1.69 19.26
C SER A 91 1.87 2.65 18.09
N ASN A 92 0.89 2.65 17.19
CA ASN A 92 0.80 3.67 16.16
C ASN A 92 0.22 4.99 16.70
N TRP A 93 0.06 5.97 15.84
CA TRP A 93 -0.40 7.32 16.17
C TRP A 93 -1.85 7.40 16.71
N ILE A 94 -2.68 6.36 16.50
CA ILE A 94 -4.05 6.28 17.02
C ILE A 94 -4.19 5.32 18.21
N GLY A 95 -3.08 4.74 18.69
CA GLY A 95 -3.07 3.89 19.87
C GLY A 95 -3.28 2.39 19.62
N ASN A 96 -3.34 1.92 18.36
CA ASN A 96 -3.32 0.48 18.09
C ASN A 96 -1.97 -0.10 18.53
N LYS A 97 -2.00 -1.21 19.29
CA LYS A 97 -0.82 -1.81 19.92
C LYS A 97 -0.41 -3.11 19.26
N VAL A 98 0.90 -3.36 19.23
CA VAL A 98 1.50 -4.64 18.84
C VAL A 98 2.68 -4.94 19.77
N GLU A 99 3.03 -6.22 19.89
CA GLU A 99 4.16 -6.69 20.71
C GLU A 99 5.43 -6.91 19.88
N ASN A 100 5.26 -7.36 18.63
CA ASN A 100 6.35 -7.70 17.73
C ASN A 100 6.49 -6.67 16.62
N VAL A 101 7.73 -6.18 16.42
CA VAL A 101 8.03 -5.12 15.45
C VAL A 101 9.32 -5.42 14.69
N LYS A 102 9.45 -4.84 13.50
CA LYS A 102 10.72 -4.74 12.79
C LYS A 102 11.45 -3.50 13.28
N GLU A 103 12.64 -3.70 13.87
CA GLU A 103 13.52 -2.60 14.23
C GLU A 103 14.45 -2.28 13.04
N LYS A 104 14.30 -1.09 12.48
CA LYS A 104 15.17 -0.55 11.43
C LYS A 104 15.02 0.96 11.36
N LYS A 105 16.13 1.70 11.46
CA LYS A 105 16.09 3.15 11.25
C LYS A 105 15.82 3.47 9.77
N TRP A 106 14.73 4.19 9.52
CA TRP A 106 14.37 4.69 8.21
C TRP A 106 13.45 5.91 8.34
N ARG A 107 13.73 6.99 7.60
CA ARG A 107 12.96 8.26 7.62
C ARG A 107 12.65 8.77 9.04
N SER A 108 13.68 8.78 9.92
CA SER A 108 13.60 9.20 11.34
C SER A 108 12.70 8.33 12.22
N LYS A 109 12.25 7.18 11.76
CA LYS A 109 11.48 6.18 12.53
C LYS A 109 12.32 4.93 12.77
N PHE A 110 11.98 4.15 13.80
CA PHE A 110 12.79 3.00 14.21
C PHE A 110 12.03 1.69 14.26
N PHE A 111 10.73 1.73 14.57
CA PHE A 111 9.91 0.54 14.79
C PHE A 111 8.77 0.51 13.78
N TRP A 112 8.54 -0.68 13.20
CA TRP A 112 7.61 -0.88 12.09
C TRP A 112 6.78 -2.12 12.31
N ASP A 113 5.48 -2.04 12.03
CA ASP A 113 4.58 -3.19 12.00
C ASP A 113 4.97 -4.15 10.88
N PHE A 114 4.78 -5.46 11.11
CA PHE A 114 5.06 -6.51 10.13
C PHE A 114 3.98 -6.62 9.07
N TYR A 115 4.40 -7.03 7.88
CA TYR A 115 3.50 -7.60 6.87
C TYR A 115 3.50 -9.11 7.00
N THR A 116 2.32 -9.74 6.91
CA THR A 116 2.20 -11.19 7.05
C THR A 116 2.55 -11.92 5.74
N PRO A 117 2.94 -13.21 5.81
CA PRO A 117 3.09 -14.03 4.62
C PRO A 117 1.81 -14.10 3.79
N GLU A 118 0.65 -14.26 4.44
CA GLU A 118 -0.66 -14.32 3.81
C GLU A 118 -0.99 -13.06 3.01
N GLN A 119 -0.66 -11.88 3.56
CA GLN A 119 -0.78 -10.60 2.82
C GLN A 119 0.11 -10.58 1.59
N THR A 120 1.34 -11.07 1.72
CA THR A 120 2.31 -11.03 0.62
C THR A 120 1.90 -11.97 -0.51
N GLU A 121 1.43 -13.18 -0.20
CA GLU A 121 0.93 -14.11 -1.22
C GLU A 121 -0.32 -13.55 -1.93
N SER A 122 -1.28 -13.03 -1.18
CA SER A 122 -2.47 -12.40 -1.75
C SER A 122 -2.13 -11.18 -2.62
N LEU A 123 -1.12 -10.42 -2.22
CA LEU A 123 -0.61 -9.28 -3.02
C LEU A 123 -0.03 -9.75 -4.36
N ILE A 124 0.78 -10.82 -4.36
CA ILE A 124 1.36 -11.39 -5.58
C ILE A 124 0.26 -11.85 -6.54
N GLU A 125 -0.72 -12.60 -6.03
CA GLU A 125 -1.84 -13.05 -6.84
C GLU A 125 -2.65 -11.89 -7.42
N LEU A 126 -2.96 -10.88 -6.60
CA LEU A 126 -3.70 -9.71 -7.01
C LEU A 126 -2.93 -8.91 -8.07
N CYS A 127 -1.63 -8.66 -7.86
CA CYS A 127 -0.79 -7.95 -8.82
C CYS A 127 -0.71 -8.69 -10.16
N ASN A 128 -0.58 -10.02 -10.16
CA ASN A 128 -0.60 -10.83 -11.38
C ASN A 128 -1.92 -10.68 -12.15
N LYS A 129 -3.06 -10.73 -11.44
CA LYS A 129 -4.39 -10.52 -12.04
C LYS A 129 -4.53 -9.11 -12.64
N LEU A 130 -4.08 -8.09 -11.91
CA LEU A 130 -4.16 -6.69 -12.35
C LEU A 130 -3.23 -6.40 -13.53
N CYS A 131 -2.00 -6.91 -13.50
CA CYS A 131 -1.06 -6.79 -14.62
C CYS A 131 -1.65 -7.39 -15.89
N LYS A 132 -2.25 -8.58 -15.80
CA LYS A 132 -2.92 -9.22 -16.93
C LYS A 132 -4.16 -8.44 -17.41
N LYS A 133 -5.03 -8.01 -16.47
CA LYS A 133 -6.28 -7.29 -16.78
C LYS A 133 -6.04 -5.98 -17.50
N HIS A 134 -5.03 -5.20 -17.04
CA HIS A 134 -4.78 -3.85 -17.54
C HIS A 134 -3.57 -3.77 -18.49
N ASN A 135 -2.95 -4.90 -18.80
CA ASN A 135 -1.73 -4.96 -19.61
C ASN A 135 -0.58 -4.12 -19.00
N ILE A 136 -0.46 -4.15 -17.66
CA ILE A 136 0.61 -3.48 -16.92
C ILE A 136 1.84 -4.40 -16.95
N PRO A 137 3.05 -3.89 -17.30
CA PRO A 137 4.27 -4.68 -17.25
C PRO A 137 4.53 -5.26 -15.85
N LYS A 138 4.92 -6.53 -15.78
CA LYS A 138 5.31 -7.18 -14.53
C LYS A 138 6.72 -6.72 -14.10
N LYS A 139 6.84 -5.46 -13.79
CA LYS A 139 8.07 -4.83 -13.30
C LYS A 139 7.81 -4.21 -11.95
N PHE A 140 8.74 -4.36 -11.02
CA PHE A 140 8.65 -3.79 -9.69
C PHE A 140 9.89 -2.95 -9.40
N ILE A 141 9.75 -1.73 -8.89
CA ILE A 141 10.89 -0.90 -8.47
C ILE A 141 11.69 -1.59 -7.36
N GLY A 142 11.04 -2.37 -6.48
CA GLY A 142 11.71 -3.24 -5.54
C GLY A 142 12.35 -2.55 -4.33
N ASN A 143 11.99 -1.31 -4.07
CA ASN A 143 12.46 -0.57 -2.89
C ASN A 143 11.47 0.52 -2.46
N ASN A 144 11.77 1.15 -1.32
CA ASN A 144 10.98 2.24 -0.74
C ASN A 144 11.71 3.59 -0.75
N THR A 145 12.65 3.78 -1.66
CA THR A 145 13.36 5.04 -1.84
C THR A 145 12.63 5.92 -2.84
N LYS A 146 12.62 7.24 -2.62
CA LYS A 146 12.09 8.19 -3.60
C LYS A 146 12.88 8.09 -4.91
N ILE A 147 12.16 8.05 -6.02
CA ILE A 147 12.72 7.99 -7.37
C ILE A 147 12.03 9.06 -8.21
N THR A 148 12.82 10.00 -8.73
CA THR A 148 12.31 11.05 -9.63
C THR A 148 11.70 10.42 -10.87
N GLY A 149 10.48 10.80 -11.22
CA GLY A 149 9.76 10.27 -12.39
C GLY A 149 9.08 8.91 -12.15
N SER A 150 9.04 8.42 -10.90
CA SER A 150 8.36 7.15 -10.58
C SER A 150 6.85 7.17 -10.85
N GLU A 151 6.24 8.35 -10.94
CA GLU A 151 4.86 8.53 -11.38
C GLU A 151 4.60 8.08 -12.83
N ASN A 152 5.65 8.05 -13.67
CA ASN A 152 5.59 7.58 -15.05
C ASN A 152 6.07 6.12 -15.22
N PHE A 153 6.44 5.45 -14.13
CA PHE A 153 6.89 4.07 -14.20
C PHE A 153 5.73 3.14 -14.56
N GLU A 154 5.88 2.37 -15.61
CA GLU A 154 4.92 1.33 -15.98
C GLU A 154 5.24 0.04 -15.22
N GLY A 155 4.38 -0.36 -14.27
CA GLY A 155 4.59 -1.51 -13.40
C GLY A 155 4.14 -1.29 -11.97
N ILE A 156 4.85 -1.89 -11.01
CA ILE A 156 4.50 -1.86 -9.58
C ILE A 156 5.47 -0.94 -8.84
N VAL A 157 4.93 -0.02 -8.04
CA VAL A 157 5.69 0.95 -7.24
C VAL A 157 5.18 0.98 -5.80
N SER A 158 6.03 1.42 -4.86
CA SER A 158 5.59 1.80 -3.51
C SER A 158 5.21 3.28 -3.50
N ARG A 159 4.25 3.67 -2.69
CA ARG A 159 3.90 5.09 -2.50
C ARG A 159 5.11 5.94 -2.09
N SER A 160 6.02 5.39 -1.29
CA SER A 160 7.27 6.05 -0.89
C SER A 160 8.24 6.34 -2.06
N ASN A 161 8.02 5.76 -3.24
CA ASN A 161 8.82 6.11 -4.43
C ASN A 161 8.45 7.51 -4.96
N PHE A 162 7.26 8.03 -4.66
CA PHE A 162 6.83 9.36 -5.11
C PHE A 162 7.35 10.50 -4.21
N ASN A 163 7.37 10.28 -2.87
CA ASN A 163 7.72 11.35 -1.94
C ASN A 163 8.45 10.79 -0.70
N GLU A 164 9.42 11.58 -0.19
CA GLU A 164 10.19 11.25 1.01
C GLU A 164 9.35 11.32 2.30
N ASP A 165 8.24 12.04 2.31
CA ASP A 165 7.34 12.14 3.45
C ASP A 165 6.47 10.89 3.63
N TYR A 166 6.32 10.08 2.58
CA TYR A 166 5.56 8.84 2.66
C TYR A 166 6.38 7.72 3.30
N THR A 167 5.76 6.95 4.19
CA THR A 167 6.40 5.85 4.94
C THR A 167 5.89 4.46 4.54
N ASP A 168 5.28 4.35 3.40
CA ASP A 168 4.70 3.12 2.86
C ASP A 168 5.20 2.81 1.43
N LEU A 169 5.62 1.61 1.13
CA LEU A 169 5.74 0.50 2.06
C LEU A 169 6.96 0.66 2.99
N SER A 170 6.79 0.25 4.25
CA SER A 170 7.84 0.38 5.27
C SER A 170 9.00 -0.60 5.05
N PRO A 171 10.15 -0.44 5.74
CA PRO A 171 11.27 -1.38 5.66
C PRO A 171 10.98 -2.76 6.30
N ALA A 172 9.80 -2.98 6.88
CA ALA A 172 9.33 -4.30 7.30
C ALA A 172 8.79 -5.14 6.14
N PHE A 173 8.51 -4.53 4.98
CA PHE A 173 8.07 -5.24 3.79
C PHE A 173 9.24 -6.00 3.13
N ASN A 174 8.98 -7.22 2.68
CA ASN A 174 9.99 -8.03 2.00
C ASN A 174 10.03 -7.72 0.49
N PHE A 175 10.72 -6.63 0.14
CA PHE A 175 10.87 -6.19 -1.25
C PHE A 175 11.58 -7.22 -2.13
N VAL A 176 12.57 -7.94 -1.58
CA VAL A 176 13.33 -8.93 -2.32
C VAL A 176 12.43 -10.09 -2.75
N TYR A 177 11.62 -10.60 -1.83
CA TYR A 177 10.70 -11.70 -2.14
C TYR A 177 9.69 -11.33 -3.24
N LEU A 178 9.11 -10.13 -3.17
CA LEU A 178 8.20 -9.67 -4.22
C LEU A 178 8.93 -9.48 -5.56
N LEU A 179 10.15 -8.94 -5.53
CA LEU A 179 10.96 -8.74 -6.73
C LEU A 179 11.25 -10.08 -7.44
N GLU A 180 11.64 -11.12 -6.69
CA GLU A 180 11.89 -12.47 -7.22
C GLU A 180 10.67 -13.04 -7.93
N LYS A 181 9.47 -12.81 -7.41
CA LYS A 181 8.21 -13.29 -8.02
C LYS A 181 7.84 -12.60 -9.34
N PHE A 182 8.34 -11.39 -9.56
CA PHE A 182 8.07 -10.62 -10.79
C PHE A 182 9.25 -10.55 -11.77
N SER A 183 10.43 -11.06 -11.39
CA SER A 183 11.64 -11.03 -12.24
C SER A 183 11.85 -12.30 -13.06
N HIS A 184 11.04 -13.34 -12.87
CA HIS A 184 11.22 -14.67 -13.47
C HIS A 184 10.24 -15.02 -14.60
N GLU A 185 9.64 -14.00 -15.25
CA GLU A 185 8.81 -14.22 -16.46
C GLU A 185 9.32 -13.43 -17.67
#